data_81ba6f56c71a9b7680a458273a8087ef
#
_entry.id   81ba6f56c71a9b7680a458273a8087ef
#
_cell.length_a   1.000
_cell.length_b   1.000
_cell.length_c   1.000
_cell.angle_alpha   90.00
_cell.angle_beta   90.00
_cell.angle_gamma   90.00
#
_symmetry.space_group_name_H-M   'P 1'
#
loop_
_entity.id
_entity.type
_entity.pdbx_description
1 polymer ?
#
loop_
_entity_poly.entity_id
_entity_poly.type
_entity_poly.pdbx_seq_one_letter_code
_entity_poly.pdbx_strand_id
1 'polypeptide(L)'
;HAGAEMSSVGPIKRVTLWVRDADASLAIYRDVLGLEVLEDKRIAGPMIAQMVGLQDAKLRIVHLGPKGSTHGWIGLYELSEAKPAVATLATPPPDRPAYGQATIVLTTDRGSEILQGLRERGVRFMTTPREYTKEAASDVMPAGHYTEVIFFDPDNVPVSLIGFRAL
;
A
#
# COMPACT_ATOMS: atom_id res chain seq x y z
N HIS A 1 -29.09 -19.41 -20.50
CA HIS A 1 -27.93 -18.95 -19.74
C HIS A 1 -27.77 -17.47 -20.02
N ALA A 2 -28.18 -16.61 -19.07
CA ALA A 2 -27.77 -15.22 -19.10
C ALA A 2 -26.25 -15.20 -18.98
N GLY A 3 -25.54 -14.81 -20.04
CA GLY A 3 -24.10 -14.59 -19.98
C GLY A 3 -23.84 -13.52 -18.91
N ALA A 4 -22.87 -13.74 -18.03
CA ALA A 4 -22.44 -12.71 -17.10
C ALA A 4 -22.05 -11.47 -17.91
N GLU A 5 -22.71 -10.34 -17.71
CA GLU A 5 -22.29 -9.08 -18.29
C GLU A 5 -20.89 -8.77 -17.81
N MET A 6 -19.95 -8.65 -18.73
CA MET A 6 -18.60 -8.23 -18.37
C MET A 6 -18.63 -6.76 -17.97
N SER A 7 -18.01 -6.42 -16.85
CA SER A 7 -17.79 -5.03 -16.47
C SER A 7 -17.08 -4.28 -17.60
N SER A 8 -17.50 -3.04 -17.88
CA SER A 8 -16.86 -2.17 -18.87
C SER A 8 -15.42 -1.77 -18.50
N VAL A 9 -15.04 -1.93 -17.25
CA VAL A 9 -13.68 -1.76 -16.75
C VAL A 9 -13.20 -3.03 -16.09
N GLY A 10 -11.90 -3.29 -16.15
CA GLY A 10 -11.29 -4.45 -15.51
C GLY A 10 -11.10 -4.26 -14.00
N PRO A 11 -10.47 -5.22 -13.33
CA PRO A 11 -10.10 -5.08 -11.92
C PRO A 11 -9.11 -3.93 -11.71
N ILE A 12 -8.98 -3.47 -10.47
CA ILE A 12 -7.99 -2.45 -10.13
C ILE A 12 -6.60 -2.95 -10.55
N LYS A 13 -5.99 -2.26 -11.49
CA LYS A 13 -4.65 -2.60 -12.00
C LYS A 13 -3.61 -2.37 -10.91
N ARG A 14 -3.63 -1.18 -10.31
CA ARG A 14 -2.74 -0.77 -9.23
C ARG A 14 -3.28 0.45 -8.50
N VAL A 15 -2.78 0.65 -7.30
CA VAL A 15 -2.83 1.93 -6.60
C VAL A 15 -1.47 2.58 -6.74
N THR A 16 -1.42 3.77 -7.31
CA THR A 16 -0.19 4.56 -7.47
C THR A 16 -0.06 5.54 -6.31
N LEU A 17 1.04 5.46 -5.59
CA LEU A 17 1.40 6.37 -4.51
C LEU A 17 2.52 7.28 -5.00
N TRP A 18 2.29 8.58 -4.94
CA TRP A 18 3.32 9.58 -5.18
C TRP A 18 4.14 9.74 -3.90
N VAL A 19 5.39 9.30 -3.94
CA VAL A 19 6.25 9.17 -2.76
C VAL A 19 7.42 10.13 -2.81
N ARG A 20 7.84 10.61 -1.63
CA ARG A 20 9.01 11.49 -1.53
C ARG A 20 10.32 10.73 -1.66
N ASP A 21 10.34 9.49 -1.20
CA ASP A 21 11.52 8.62 -1.19
C ASP A 21 11.06 7.16 -1.39
N ALA A 22 11.27 6.64 -2.59
CA ALA A 22 10.87 5.28 -2.92
C ALA A 22 11.63 4.23 -2.09
N ASP A 23 12.87 4.49 -1.69
CA ASP A 23 13.63 3.55 -0.86
C ASP A 23 13.05 3.48 0.57
N ALA A 24 12.61 4.61 1.13
CA ALA A 24 11.90 4.62 2.41
C ALA A 24 10.59 3.82 2.34
N SER A 25 9.84 3.95 1.25
CA SER A 25 8.63 3.18 1.03
C SER A 25 8.92 1.69 0.83
N LEU A 26 9.96 1.33 0.10
CA LEU A 26 10.41 -0.05 -0.09
C LEU A 26 10.79 -0.72 1.24
N ALA A 27 11.35 0.02 2.17
CA ALA A 27 11.66 -0.49 3.49
C ALA A 27 10.41 -1.02 4.24
N ILE A 28 9.24 -0.48 3.94
CA ILE A 28 7.96 -0.94 4.47
C ILE A 28 7.31 -1.99 3.55
N TYR A 29 7.04 -1.62 2.30
CA TYR A 29 6.25 -2.47 1.40
C TYR A 29 6.97 -3.75 0.97
N ARG A 30 8.26 -3.68 0.71
CA ARG A 30 9.09 -4.84 0.36
C ARG A 30 9.63 -5.54 1.61
N ASP A 31 10.32 -4.80 2.48
CA ASP A 31 11.14 -5.41 3.53
C ASP A 31 10.31 -5.90 4.73
N VAL A 32 9.24 -5.20 5.09
CA VAL A 32 8.35 -5.59 6.20
C VAL A 32 7.13 -6.37 5.70
N LEU A 33 6.41 -5.84 4.71
CA LEU A 33 5.20 -6.48 4.20
C LEU A 33 5.49 -7.66 3.27
N GLY A 34 6.69 -7.75 2.72
CA GLY A 34 7.10 -8.87 1.87
C GLY A 34 6.56 -8.84 0.45
N LEU A 35 6.09 -7.68 -0.03
CA LEU A 35 5.68 -7.55 -1.42
C LEU A 35 6.91 -7.65 -2.34
N GLU A 36 6.72 -8.29 -3.50
CA GLU A 36 7.78 -8.49 -4.46
C GLU A 36 7.87 -7.30 -5.42
N VAL A 37 9.10 -6.86 -5.72
CA VAL A 37 9.33 -5.84 -6.75
C VAL A 37 9.18 -6.50 -8.12
N LEU A 38 8.16 -6.07 -8.86
CA LEU A 38 7.86 -6.56 -10.20
C LEU A 38 8.57 -5.74 -11.27
N GLU A 39 8.81 -4.46 -11.01
CA GLU A 39 9.49 -3.52 -11.89
C GLU A 39 10.11 -2.39 -11.06
N ASP A 40 11.31 -1.94 -11.43
CA ASP A 40 11.94 -0.74 -10.90
C ASP A 40 12.69 -0.05 -12.05
N LYS A 41 12.21 1.10 -12.48
CA LYS A 41 12.80 1.83 -13.60
C LYS A 41 12.80 3.32 -13.36
N ARG A 42 13.70 4.00 -14.09
CA ARG A 42 13.78 5.45 -14.12
C ARG A 42 13.56 5.95 -15.54
N ILE A 43 12.71 6.94 -15.67
CA ILE A 43 12.38 7.57 -16.95
C ILE A 43 12.46 9.10 -16.80
N ALA A 44 12.80 9.75 -17.90
CA ALA A 44 12.90 11.20 -18.00
C ALA A 44 12.55 11.67 -19.41
N GLY A 45 12.35 12.95 -19.57
CA GLY A 45 12.11 13.57 -20.87
C GLY A 45 10.76 14.27 -20.98
N PRO A 46 10.46 14.86 -22.17
CA PRO A 46 9.27 15.70 -22.34
C PRO A 46 7.94 15.01 -22.09
N MET A 47 7.87 13.71 -22.36
CA MET A 47 6.65 12.93 -22.13
C MET A 47 6.26 12.90 -20.65
N ILE A 48 7.26 12.81 -19.75
CA ILE A 48 7.01 12.84 -18.31
C ILE A 48 6.43 14.19 -17.89
N ALA A 49 7.02 15.28 -18.38
CA ALA A 49 6.51 16.62 -18.12
C ALA A 49 5.05 16.77 -18.53
N GLN A 50 4.67 16.23 -19.70
CA GLN A 50 3.27 16.24 -20.16
C GLN A 50 2.35 15.40 -19.28
N MET A 51 2.80 14.21 -18.85
CA MET A 51 2.00 13.29 -18.05
C MET A 51 1.70 13.83 -16.64
N VAL A 52 2.65 14.51 -16.03
CA VAL A 52 2.53 14.95 -14.63
C VAL A 52 2.35 16.46 -14.47
N GLY A 53 2.43 17.21 -15.57
CA GLY A 53 2.30 18.67 -15.55
C GLY A 53 3.47 19.42 -14.90
N LEU A 54 4.64 18.79 -14.81
CA LEU A 54 5.84 19.35 -14.18
C LEU A 54 7.02 19.30 -15.15
N GLN A 55 7.75 20.41 -15.26
CA GLN A 55 8.92 20.47 -16.13
C GLN A 55 10.14 19.79 -15.49
N ASP A 56 11.04 19.28 -16.34
CA ASP A 56 12.33 18.68 -15.97
C ASP A 56 12.22 17.49 -15.01
N ALA A 57 11.02 16.98 -14.76
CA ALA A 57 10.81 15.88 -13.82
C ALA A 57 11.46 14.60 -14.31
N LYS A 58 12.14 13.93 -13.40
CA LYS A 58 12.58 12.54 -13.53
C LYS A 58 11.66 11.67 -12.66
N LEU A 59 11.27 10.53 -13.19
CA LEU A 59 10.33 9.64 -12.52
C LEU A 59 10.98 8.27 -12.29
N ARG A 60 11.03 7.85 -11.04
CA ARG A 60 11.27 6.45 -10.67
C ARG A 60 9.94 5.76 -10.46
N ILE A 61 9.76 4.63 -11.10
CA ILE A 61 8.57 3.80 -11.00
C ILE A 61 8.97 2.46 -10.40
N VAL A 62 8.36 2.11 -9.27
CA VAL A 62 8.50 0.80 -8.67
C VAL A 62 7.13 0.17 -8.57
N HIS A 63 6.91 -0.96 -9.21
CA HIS A 63 5.70 -1.75 -9.07
C HIS A 63 5.95 -2.93 -8.14
N LEU A 64 5.09 -3.08 -7.14
CA LEU A 64 5.12 -4.17 -6.17
C LEU A 64 3.81 -4.94 -6.20
N GLY A 65 3.88 -6.21 -5.94
CA GLY A 65 2.68 -7.04 -5.82
C GLY A 65 3.01 -8.49 -5.49
N PRO A 66 1.99 -9.34 -5.41
CA PRO A 66 2.21 -10.78 -5.33
C PRO A 66 2.90 -11.29 -6.58
N LYS A 67 3.80 -12.24 -6.43
CA LYS A 67 4.52 -12.87 -7.55
C LYS A 67 3.54 -13.40 -8.59
N GLY A 68 3.80 -13.07 -9.86
CA GLY A 68 3.00 -13.53 -10.99
C GLY A 68 1.65 -12.84 -11.16
N SER A 69 1.31 -11.86 -10.32
CA SER A 69 0.08 -11.10 -10.46
C SER A 69 0.13 -10.13 -11.64
N THR A 70 -1.03 -9.89 -12.26
CA THR A 70 -1.18 -8.93 -13.36
C THR A 70 -1.97 -7.69 -12.96
N HIS A 71 -2.50 -7.66 -11.75
CA HIS A 71 -3.32 -6.57 -11.18
C HIS A 71 -3.24 -6.58 -9.65
N GLY A 72 -3.82 -5.57 -9.02
CA GLY A 72 -3.75 -5.41 -7.57
C GLY A 72 -2.35 -5.00 -7.09
N TRP A 73 -1.62 -4.24 -7.89
CA TRP A 73 -0.27 -3.78 -7.53
C TRP A 73 -0.28 -2.51 -6.71
N ILE A 74 0.84 -2.25 -6.06
CA ILE A 74 1.18 -0.95 -5.52
C ILE A 74 2.28 -0.36 -6.38
N GLY A 75 2.05 0.86 -6.89
CA GLY A 75 3.06 1.64 -7.60
C GLY A 75 3.64 2.70 -6.68
N LEU A 76 4.96 2.74 -6.54
CA LEU A 76 5.68 3.81 -5.86
C LEU A 76 6.30 4.70 -6.93
N TYR A 77 5.80 5.93 -7.03
CA TYR A 77 6.19 6.89 -8.06
C TYR A 77 6.89 8.07 -7.40
N GLU A 78 8.19 8.20 -7.62
CA GLU A 78 9.02 9.26 -7.06
C GLU A 78 9.43 10.24 -8.16
N LEU A 79 9.00 11.47 -8.00
CA LEU A 79 9.39 12.57 -8.87
C LEU A 79 10.56 13.33 -8.27
N SER A 80 11.60 13.55 -9.07
CA SER A 80 12.75 14.37 -8.70
C SER A 80 13.01 15.44 -9.75
N GLU A 81 13.74 16.51 -9.36
CA GLU A 81 14.11 17.63 -10.23
C GLU A 81 12.92 18.35 -10.90
N ALA A 82 11.71 18.18 -10.37
CA ALA A 82 10.49 18.75 -10.94
C ALA A 82 10.39 20.27 -10.69
N LYS A 83 9.82 20.99 -11.68
CA LYS A 83 9.53 22.43 -11.61
C LYS A 83 8.08 22.70 -12.01
N PRO A 84 7.24 23.33 -11.15
CA PRO A 84 7.52 23.64 -9.75
C PRO A 84 7.75 22.38 -8.91
N ALA A 85 8.24 22.54 -7.68
CA ALA A 85 8.42 21.43 -6.77
C ALA A 85 7.09 20.69 -6.51
N VAL A 86 7.18 19.38 -6.31
CA VAL A 86 6.00 18.56 -6.01
C VAL A 86 5.37 18.99 -4.70
N ALA A 87 4.08 19.25 -4.72
CA ALA A 87 3.32 19.63 -3.53
C ALA A 87 3.18 18.44 -2.56
N THR A 88 3.13 18.73 -1.28
CA THR A 88 2.81 17.75 -0.25
C THR A 88 1.38 17.96 0.22
N LEU A 89 0.60 16.88 0.28
CA LEU A 89 -0.73 16.92 0.86
C LEU A 89 -0.65 17.20 2.38
N ALA A 90 -1.68 17.84 2.91
CA ALA A 90 -1.79 18.03 4.35
C ALA A 90 -1.77 16.68 5.09
N THR A 91 -1.09 16.64 6.24
CA THR A 91 -1.06 15.45 7.08
C THR A 91 -2.45 15.17 7.63
N PRO A 92 -3.00 13.95 7.41
CA PRO A 92 -4.30 13.59 7.95
C PRO A 92 -4.28 13.48 9.48
N PRO A 93 -5.46 13.51 10.14
CA PRO A 93 -5.54 13.22 11.56
C PRO A 93 -4.88 11.88 11.90
N PRO A 94 -4.11 11.81 13.01
CA PRO A 94 -3.32 10.62 13.32
C PRO A 94 -4.14 9.44 13.87
N ASP A 95 -5.36 9.70 14.32
CA ASP A 95 -6.17 8.76 15.13
C ASP A 95 -7.53 8.43 14.51
N ARG A 96 -7.82 8.93 13.33
CA ARG A 96 -9.10 8.74 12.65
C ARG A 96 -8.98 8.96 11.14
N PRO A 97 -9.89 8.38 10.35
CA PRO A 97 -9.93 8.65 8.90
C PRO A 97 -10.43 10.07 8.60
N ALA A 98 -10.08 10.55 7.41
CA ALA A 98 -10.56 11.81 6.85
C ALA A 98 -11.30 11.57 5.53
N TYR A 99 -12.27 12.42 5.20
CA TYR A 99 -12.93 12.33 3.89
C TYR A 99 -11.94 12.54 2.75
N GLY A 100 -12.05 11.69 1.73
CA GLY A 100 -11.14 11.67 0.58
C GLY A 100 -9.87 10.86 0.79
N GLN A 101 -9.60 10.40 2.01
CA GLN A 101 -8.48 9.52 2.31
C GLN A 101 -8.75 8.11 1.78
N ALA A 102 -7.78 7.52 1.10
CA ALA A 102 -7.80 6.12 0.71
C ALA A 102 -7.00 5.29 1.70
N THR A 103 -7.44 4.07 1.94
CA THR A 103 -6.71 3.08 2.74
C THR A 103 -6.40 1.87 1.88
N ILE A 104 -5.16 1.43 1.87
CA ILE A 104 -4.76 0.18 1.22
C ILE A 104 -5.00 -0.95 2.20
N VAL A 105 -5.81 -1.93 1.82
CA VAL A 105 -6.13 -3.09 2.68
C VAL A 105 -5.43 -4.31 2.13
N LEU A 106 -4.58 -4.92 2.95
CA LEU A 106 -3.81 -6.12 2.62
C LEU A 106 -4.14 -7.24 3.59
N THR A 107 -4.10 -8.47 3.11
CA THR A 107 -4.28 -9.68 3.93
C THR A 107 -2.98 -10.45 4.04
N THR A 108 -2.80 -11.17 5.14
CA THR A 108 -1.60 -11.99 5.38
C THR A 108 -1.91 -13.14 6.33
N ASP A 109 -1.14 -14.21 6.23
CA ASP A 109 -1.09 -15.29 7.24
C ASP A 109 0.09 -15.11 8.22
N ARG A 110 0.86 -14.02 8.08
CA ARG A 110 2.04 -13.68 8.88
C ARG A 110 1.86 -12.39 9.67
N GLY A 111 0.66 -12.17 10.19
CA GLY A 111 0.30 -10.91 10.85
C GLY A 111 1.19 -10.54 12.03
N SER A 112 1.52 -11.49 12.91
CA SER A 112 2.34 -11.21 14.10
C SER A 112 3.78 -10.81 13.74
N GLU A 113 4.39 -11.49 12.77
CA GLU A 113 5.75 -11.16 12.33
C GLU A 113 5.80 -9.79 11.66
N ILE A 114 4.81 -9.48 10.83
CA ILE A 114 4.72 -8.17 10.17
C ILE A 114 4.50 -7.07 11.20
N LEU A 115 3.60 -7.28 12.15
CA LEU A 115 3.36 -6.29 13.22
C LEU A 115 4.63 -6.01 14.02
N GLN A 116 5.42 -7.03 14.33
CA GLN A 116 6.71 -6.85 14.99
C GLN A 116 7.66 -6.02 14.14
N GLY A 117 7.77 -6.31 12.84
CA GLY A 117 8.59 -5.55 11.91
C GLY A 117 8.17 -4.08 11.79
N LEU A 118 6.87 -3.81 11.81
CA LEU A 118 6.34 -2.44 11.83
C LEU A 118 6.73 -1.70 13.11
N ARG A 119 6.64 -2.35 14.26
CA ARG A 119 7.07 -1.78 15.55
C ARG A 119 8.57 -1.46 15.56
N GLU A 120 9.39 -2.36 15.07
CA GLU A 120 10.84 -2.17 14.97
C GLU A 120 11.22 -0.99 14.08
N ARG A 121 10.43 -0.73 13.04
CA ARG A 121 10.60 0.42 12.15
C ARG A 121 10.03 1.73 12.71
N GLY A 122 9.37 1.69 13.85
CA GLY A 122 8.80 2.87 14.50
C GLY A 122 7.66 3.51 13.70
N VAL A 123 6.91 2.75 12.91
CA VAL A 123 5.77 3.29 12.17
C VAL A 123 4.69 3.80 13.12
N ARG A 124 3.95 4.80 12.67
CA ARG A 124 2.83 5.34 13.41
C ARG A 124 1.58 4.52 13.13
N PHE A 125 0.85 4.13 14.18
CA PHE A 125 -0.41 3.42 14.07
C PHE A 125 -1.59 4.39 14.18
N MET A 126 -2.61 4.22 13.33
CA MET A 126 -3.86 4.95 13.44
C MET A 126 -4.70 4.44 14.62
N THR A 127 -4.71 3.13 14.79
CA THR A 127 -5.42 2.45 15.87
C THR A 127 -4.45 1.54 16.61
N THR A 128 -4.75 1.24 17.88
CA THR A 128 -3.96 0.27 18.63
C THR A 128 -4.03 -1.09 17.93
N PRO A 129 -2.89 -1.70 17.58
CA PRO A 129 -2.86 -3.02 16.99
C PRO A 129 -3.56 -4.06 17.86
N ARG A 130 -4.33 -4.95 17.23
CA ARG A 130 -5.06 -6.02 17.92
C ARG A 130 -4.57 -7.37 17.43
N GLU A 131 -4.26 -8.23 18.39
CA GLU A 131 -3.99 -9.64 18.15
C GLU A 131 -4.88 -10.46 19.07
N TYR A 132 -5.59 -11.45 18.52
CA TYR A 132 -6.46 -12.31 19.32
C TYR A 132 -6.62 -13.68 18.67
N THR A 133 -6.99 -14.66 19.48
CA THR A 133 -7.31 -16.00 19.04
C THR A 133 -8.80 -16.24 19.19
N LYS A 134 -9.43 -16.73 18.11
CA LYS A 134 -10.81 -17.21 18.12
C LYS A 134 -10.78 -18.73 18.10
N GLU A 135 -11.13 -19.37 19.22
CA GLU A 135 -11.03 -20.82 19.36
C GLU A 135 -12.16 -21.58 18.65
N ALA A 136 -13.32 -20.95 18.50
CA ALA A 136 -14.47 -21.55 17.79
C ALA A 136 -14.91 -20.68 16.62
N ALA A 137 -15.23 -21.30 15.49
CA ALA A 137 -15.78 -20.61 14.34
C ALA A 137 -17.17 -20.02 14.63
N SER A 138 -17.47 -18.90 14.00
CA SER A 138 -18.82 -18.32 13.91
C SER A 138 -19.26 -18.30 12.44
N ASP A 139 -20.51 -17.85 12.19
CA ASP A 139 -21.07 -17.81 10.83
C ASP A 139 -20.25 -16.92 9.87
N VAL A 140 -19.51 -15.94 10.41
CA VAL A 140 -18.79 -14.95 9.60
C VAL A 140 -17.27 -15.00 9.77
N MET A 141 -16.76 -15.71 10.78
CA MET A 141 -15.31 -15.76 11.08
C MET A 141 -14.89 -17.19 11.44
N PRO A 142 -13.90 -17.77 10.75
CA PRO A 142 -13.33 -19.07 11.14
C PRO A 142 -12.54 -18.97 12.46
N ALA A 143 -12.30 -20.12 13.08
CA ALA A 143 -11.37 -20.24 14.19
C ALA A 143 -9.93 -19.96 13.70
N GLY A 144 -9.15 -19.24 14.48
CA GLY A 144 -7.79 -18.90 14.10
C GLY A 144 -7.19 -17.76 14.90
N HIS A 145 -5.98 -17.41 14.49
CA HIS A 145 -5.25 -16.26 15.02
C HIS A 145 -5.46 -15.05 14.10
N TYR A 146 -5.85 -13.94 14.71
CA TYR A 146 -6.16 -12.70 13.99
C TYR A 146 -5.18 -11.60 14.37
N THR A 147 -4.82 -10.79 13.38
CA THR A 147 -4.06 -9.55 13.57
C THR A 147 -4.80 -8.45 12.81
N GLU A 148 -5.09 -7.35 13.45
CA GLU A 148 -5.73 -6.18 12.86
C GLU A 148 -4.93 -4.93 13.21
N VAL A 149 -4.48 -4.21 12.19
CA VAL A 149 -3.69 -3.00 12.37
C VAL A 149 -3.91 -2.03 11.21
N ILE A 150 -3.96 -0.74 11.52
CA ILE A 150 -3.88 0.33 10.53
C ILE A 150 -2.69 1.20 10.89
N PHE A 151 -1.76 1.33 9.97
CA PHE A 151 -0.56 2.14 10.14
C PHE A 151 -0.38 3.10 8.98
N PHE A 152 0.49 4.08 9.15
CA PHE A 152 0.85 5.03 8.10
C PHE A 152 2.19 4.67 7.48
N ASP A 153 2.23 4.70 6.15
CA ASP A 153 3.47 4.60 5.42
C ASP A 153 4.31 5.90 5.54
N PRO A 154 5.52 5.98 4.95
CA PRO A 154 6.35 7.19 5.05
C PRO A 154 5.72 8.47 4.50
N ASP A 155 4.74 8.38 3.62
CA ASP A 155 4.03 9.52 3.04
C ASP A 155 2.63 9.73 3.64
N ASN A 156 2.37 9.16 4.82
CA ASN A 156 1.11 9.24 5.56
C ASN A 156 -0.08 8.57 4.83
N VAL A 157 0.18 7.60 3.98
CA VAL A 157 -0.87 6.76 3.40
C VAL A 157 -1.26 5.70 4.41
N PRO A 158 -2.53 5.58 4.81
CA PRO A 158 -2.97 4.53 5.71
C PRO A 158 -2.97 3.17 5.01
N VAL A 159 -2.42 2.19 5.69
CA VAL A 159 -2.39 0.79 5.27
C VAL A 159 -3.04 -0.05 6.37
N SER A 160 -4.08 -0.79 5.99
CA SER A 160 -4.76 -1.74 6.87
C SER A 160 -4.26 -3.15 6.60
N LEU A 161 -3.77 -3.81 7.62
CA LEU A 161 -3.34 -5.20 7.54
C LEU A 161 -4.33 -6.08 8.29
N ILE A 162 -4.90 -7.06 7.59
CA ILE A 162 -5.78 -8.07 8.14
C ILE A 162 -5.03 -9.40 8.12
N GLY A 163 -4.59 -9.84 9.30
CA GLY A 163 -3.91 -11.11 9.47
C GLY A 163 -4.86 -12.21 9.89
N PHE A 164 -4.75 -13.37 9.25
CA PHE A 164 -5.44 -14.59 9.63
C PHE A 164 -4.57 -15.81 9.41
N ARG A 165 -4.52 -16.67 10.42
CA ARG A 165 -3.90 -18.00 10.34
C ARG A 165 -4.79 -18.99 11.08
N ALA A 166 -5.19 -20.07 10.44
CA ALA A 166 -5.96 -21.12 11.05
C ALA A 166 -5.25 -21.74 12.28
N LEU A 167 -6.02 -22.29 13.24
CA LEU A 167 -5.51 -23.02 14.38
C LEU A 167 -4.76 -24.28 13.97
#